data_9ff3c47ed0bd7d568fec07e232a0735e
#
_entry.id   9ff3c47ed0bd7d568fec07e232a0735e
#
_cell.length_a   1.000
_cell.length_b   1.000
_cell.length_c   1.000
_cell.angle_alpha   90.00
_cell.angle_beta   90.00
_cell.angle_gamma   90.00
#
_symmetry.space_group_name_H-M   'P 1'
#
loop_
_entity.id
_entity.type
_entity.pdbx_description
1 polymer ?
#
loop_
_entity_poly.entity_id
_entity_poly.type
_entity_poly.pdbx_seq_one_letter_code
_entity_poly.pdbx_strand_id
1 'polypeptide(L)'
;MVSAANLANNHRKKYMQSPKYLVFGGKITTFAPENPYKPHFNRHFLMATKIRLQRHGRKNYAFYPIVIADSRAPRDGRFIERIGSYNPNTNPATVTLNFERALYWVNVGAQPTDTVRNILSQEGVLLMKHLQGGVKKGAFDEAEAQRRFDAWKAEKQAAVDAQRTSMADKRELAAKERLAEEQAKNKAKAEIVAKKKAEIAAAKAEAEAAAAAAEAPAAEEEAAAETAEAPAAE
;
A
#
# COMPACT_ATOMS: atom_id res chain seq x y z
N MET A 1 -8.70 -59.31 -37.55
CA MET A 1 -8.72 -57.94 -36.97
C MET A 1 -7.76 -57.89 -35.77
N VAL A 2 -6.55 -57.38 -35.97
CA VAL A 2 -5.58 -57.27 -34.90
C VAL A 2 -5.81 -55.91 -34.22
N SER A 3 -6.18 -55.97 -32.96
CA SER A 3 -6.63 -54.83 -32.14
C SER A 3 -5.56 -53.71 -32.02
N ALA A 4 -6.00 -52.46 -32.18
CA ALA A 4 -5.17 -51.21 -32.05
C ALA A 4 -4.41 -51.11 -30.70
N ALA A 5 -4.80 -51.87 -29.70
CA ALA A 5 -4.12 -51.96 -28.40
C ALA A 5 -2.73 -52.61 -28.47
N ASN A 6 -2.44 -53.44 -29.49
CA ASN A 6 -1.14 -54.06 -29.63
C ASN A 6 -0.08 -53.19 -30.29
N LEU A 7 -0.48 -52.15 -31.06
CA LEU A 7 0.44 -51.22 -31.69
C LEU A 7 1.00 -50.21 -30.67
N ALA A 8 0.20 -49.76 -29.70
CA ALA A 8 0.61 -48.80 -28.67
C ALA A 8 1.63 -49.41 -27.67
N ASN A 9 1.52 -50.71 -27.42
CA ASN A 9 2.41 -51.40 -26.47
C ASN A 9 3.81 -51.70 -27.07
N ASN A 10 3.90 -51.79 -28.40
CA ASN A 10 5.17 -52.05 -29.08
C ASN A 10 6.04 -50.75 -29.18
N HIS A 11 5.42 -49.57 -29.18
CA HIS A 11 6.15 -48.29 -29.15
C HIS A 11 6.74 -47.98 -27.76
N ARG A 12 6.12 -48.44 -26.66
CA ARG A 12 6.63 -48.24 -25.30
C ARG A 12 7.85 -49.11 -24.96
N LYS A 13 7.98 -50.29 -25.54
CA LYS A 13 9.08 -51.23 -25.27
C LYS A 13 10.40 -50.80 -25.94
N LYS A 14 10.36 -49.89 -26.92
CA LYS A 14 11.58 -49.47 -27.67
C LYS A 14 12.43 -48.41 -26.94
N TYR A 15 11.93 -47.85 -25.84
CA TYR A 15 12.61 -46.76 -25.11
C TYR A 15 13.10 -47.11 -23.71
N MET A 16 12.96 -48.39 -23.29
CA MET A 16 13.57 -48.89 -22.06
C MET A 16 14.85 -49.70 -22.38
N GLN A 17 15.84 -49.08 -23.00
CA GLN A 17 17.18 -49.63 -22.95
C GLN A 17 17.86 -49.13 -21.69
N SER A 18 18.14 -50.09 -20.80
CA SER A 18 18.93 -49.90 -19.58
C SER A 18 20.29 -49.28 -19.91
N PRO A 19 20.82 -48.35 -19.10
CA PRO A 19 22.12 -47.75 -19.33
C PRO A 19 23.20 -48.85 -19.35
N LYS A 20 23.98 -48.91 -20.44
CA LYS A 20 25.13 -49.77 -20.54
C LYS A 20 26.23 -49.20 -19.64
N TYR A 21 26.61 -49.94 -18.60
CA TYR A 21 27.74 -49.62 -17.75
C TYR A 21 29.00 -50.13 -18.39
N LEU A 22 29.95 -49.27 -18.68
CA LEU A 22 31.32 -49.60 -19.02
C LEU A 22 32.19 -49.39 -17.77
N VAL A 23 32.78 -50.47 -17.28
CA VAL A 23 33.71 -50.44 -16.15
C VAL A 23 35.14 -50.33 -16.71
N PHE A 24 35.78 -49.18 -16.53
CA PHE A 24 37.18 -49.00 -16.84
C PHE A 24 37.89 -48.51 -15.57
N GLY A 25 38.86 -49.33 -15.07
CA GLY A 25 39.77 -48.93 -14.02
C GLY A 25 39.14 -48.63 -12.65
N GLY A 26 38.12 -49.39 -12.18
CA GLY A 26 37.59 -49.29 -10.82
C GLY A 26 36.76 -48.06 -10.48
N LYS A 27 36.45 -47.20 -11.43
CA LYS A 27 35.54 -46.08 -11.27
C LYS A 27 34.33 -46.26 -12.17
N ILE A 28 33.15 -46.34 -11.56
CA ILE A 28 31.86 -46.42 -12.29
C ILE A 28 31.53 -45.03 -12.78
N THR A 29 31.75 -44.77 -14.08
CA THR A 29 31.25 -43.54 -14.72
C THR A 29 29.90 -43.85 -15.39
N THR A 30 28.84 -43.35 -14.85
CA THR A 30 27.49 -43.37 -15.47
C THR A 30 27.49 -42.46 -16.67
N PHE A 31 27.66 -43.03 -17.86
CA PHE A 31 27.39 -42.33 -19.12
C PHE A 31 25.89 -42.34 -19.33
N ALA A 32 25.22 -41.30 -18.89
CA ALA A 32 23.81 -41.05 -19.26
C ALA A 32 23.80 -40.81 -20.79
N PRO A 33 23.02 -41.55 -21.59
CA PRO A 33 22.89 -41.24 -23.01
C PRO A 33 22.34 -39.83 -23.13
N GLU A 34 23.07 -38.93 -23.77
CA GLU A 34 22.57 -37.63 -24.14
C GLU A 34 21.27 -37.85 -24.93
N ASN A 35 20.17 -37.40 -24.40
CA ASN A 35 18.87 -37.46 -25.04
C ASN A 35 18.94 -36.59 -26.32
N PRO A 36 18.98 -37.18 -27.53
CA PRO A 36 19.08 -36.41 -28.77
C PRO A 36 17.86 -35.51 -29.03
N TYR A 37 16.82 -35.65 -28.20
CA TYR A 37 15.60 -34.85 -28.23
C TYR A 37 15.54 -33.79 -27.11
N LYS A 38 16.67 -33.45 -26.46
CA LYS A 38 16.68 -32.16 -25.77
C LYS A 38 16.62 -31.11 -26.88
N PRO A 39 15.48 -30.46 -27.12
CA PRO A 39 15.49 -29.33 -28.02
C PRO A 39 16.52 -28.38 -27.41
N HIS A 40 17.57 -28.07 -28.15
CA HIS A 40 18.41 -26.92 -27.85
C HIS A 40 17.47 -25.72 -27.94
N PHE A 41 16.77 -25.44 -26.85
CA PHE A 41 15.99 -24.22 -26.71
C PHE A 41 17.03 -23.12 -26.76
N ASN A 42 17.27 -22.62 -27.96
CA ASN A 42 18.06 -21.42 -28.17
C ASN A 42 17.42 -20.34 -27.29
N ARG A 43 17.96 -20.17 -26.10
CA ARG A 43 17.55 -19.11 -25.13
C ARG A 43 17.57 -17.71 -25.76
N HIS A 44 18.14 -17.59 -26.95
CA HIS A 44 18.27 -16.35 -27.69
C HIS A 44 16.98 -15.88 -28.34
N PHE A 45 15.95 -16.72 -28.55
CA PHE A 45 14.75 -16.35 -29.30
C PHE A 45 13.48 -16.09 -28.50
N LEU A 46 13.47 -16.40 -27.21
CA LEU A 46 12.33 -16.04 -26.38
C LEU A 46 12.59 -14.68 -25.71
N MET A 47 12.47 -13.63 -26.49
CA MET A 47 12.32 -12.25 -25.99
C MET A 47 10.99 -12.16 -25.24
N ALA A 48 10.95 -12.70 -24.02
CA ALA A 48 9.75 -12.67 -23.19
C ALA A 48 9.49 -11.22 -22.76
N THR A 49 8.47 -10.62 -23.33
CA THR A 49 7.96 -9.33 -22.84
C THR A 49 7.28 -9.53 -21.50
N LYS A 50 7.67 -8.74 -20.50
CA LYS A 50 7.10 -8.79 -19.16
C LYS A 50 6.32 -7.52 -18.83
N ILE A 51 5.21 -7.69 -18.11
CA ILE A 51 4.50 -6.58 -17.47
C ILE A 51 5.00 -6.52 -16.04
N ARG A 52 5.64 -5.43 -15.66
CA ARG A 52 6.28 -5.28 -14.35
C ARG A 52 6.13 -3.88 -13.76
N LEU A 53 6.42 -3.75 -12.49
CA LEU A 53 6.50 -2.48 -11.80
C LEU A 53 7.93 -1.93 -11.90
N GLN A 54 8.06 -0.64 -12.20
CA GLN A 54 9.27 0.14 -12.00
C GLN A 54 9.14 0.94 -10.71
N ARG A 55 10.24 1.19 -10.00
CA ARG A 55 10.20 1.99 -8.80
C ARG A 55 10.63 3.42 -9.10
N HIS A 56 9.71 4.35 -8.83
CA HIS A 56 9.94 5.79 -8.87
C HIS A 56 9.50 6.44 -7.55
N GLY A 57 9.54 7.77 -7.49
CA GLY A 57 9.17 8.52 -6.30
C GLY A 57 10.34 8.81 -5.36
N ARG A 58 10.03 9.37 -4.19
CA ARG A 58 11.02 9.77 -3.18
C ARG A 58 11.47 8.59 -2.32
N LYS A 59 12.49 8.79 -1.47
CA LYS A 59 13.07 7.75 -0.61
C LYS A 59 12.02 7.02 0.23
N ASN A 60 11.13 7.71 0.90
CA ASN A 60 10.10 7.14 1.77
C ASN A 60 8.68 7.16 1.16
N TYR A 61 8.55 7.61 -0.10
CA TYR A 61 7.28 7.69 -0.82
C TYR A 61 7.43 7.05 -2.20
N ALA A 62 7.30 5.73 -2.25
CA ALA A 62 7.45 4.96 -3.47
C ALA A 62 6.20 5.08 -4.35
N PHE A 63 6.42 5.24 -5.65
CA PHE A 63 5.40 5.27 -6.69
C PHE A 63 5.80 4.30 -7.80
N TYR A 64 4.87 3.47 -8.25
CA TYR A 64 5.18 2.38 -9.16
C TYR A 64 4.43 2.53 -10.49
N PRO A 65 5.07 2.99 -11.57
CA PRO A 65 4.50 2.84 -12.91
C PRO A 65 4.45 1.37 -13.32
N ILE A 66 3.35 0.97 -13.95
CA ILE A 66 3.15 -0.35 -14.54
C ILE A 66 3.61 -0.25 -15.99
N VAL A 67 4.65 -1.00 -16.33
CA VAL A 67 5.30 -0.90 -17.63
C VAL A 67 5.46 -2.27 -18.28
N ILE A 68 5.54 -2.21 -19.61
CA ILE A 68 5.87 -3.32 -20.47
C ILE A 68 7.32 -3.20 -20.88
N ALA A 69 8.11 -4.19 -20.55
CA ALA A 69 9.54 -4.18 -20.81
C ALA A 69 10.05 -5.56 -21.21
N ASP A 70 11.20 -5.58 -21.87
CA ASP A 70 11.95 -6.80 -22.12
C ASP A 70 12.38 -7.43 -20.77
N SER A 71 12.37 -8.75 -20.72
CA SER A 71 12.79 -9.51 -19.54
C SER A 71 14.25 -9.27 -19.15
N ARG A 72 15.10 -8.88 -20.11
CA ARG A 72 16.53 -8.62 -19.91
C ARG A 72 16.81 -7.20 -19.40
N ALA A 73 15.90 -6.26 -19.63
CA ALA A 73 16.09 -4.88 -19.21
C ALA A 73 16.13 -4.77 -17.66
N PRO A 74 16.97 -3.90 -17.08
CA PRO A 74 17.00 -3.67 -15.64
C PRO A 74 15.63 -3.14 -15.17
N ARG A 75 15.34 -3.27 -13.86
CA ARG A 75 14.02 -2.93 -13.29
C ARG A 75 13.53 -1.53 -13.67
N ASP A 76 14.37 -0.53 -13.49
CA ASP A 76 14.04 0.89 -13.70
C ASP A 76 14.60 1.42 -15.03
N GLY A 77 14.99 0.51 -15.94
CA GLY A 77 15.56 0.84 -17.24
C GLY A 77 14.50 1.12 -18.32
N ARG A 78 14.96 1.01 -19.57
CA ARG A 78 14.12 1.23 -20.75
C ARG A 78 12.91 0.30 -20.76
N PHE A 79 11.75 0.85 -21.05
CA PHE A 79 10.49 0.14 -21.24
C PHE A 79 9.91 0.40 -22.63
N ILE A 80 9.01 -0.44 -23.08
CA ILE A 80 8.32 -0.34 -24.36
C ILE A 80 7.14 0.62 -24.23
N GLU A 81 6.28 0.38 -23.23
CA GLU A 81 5.06 1.16 -23.01
C GLU A 81 4.73 1.21 -21.51
N ARG A 82 4.21 2.36 -21.07
CA ARG A 82 3.63 2.52 -19.74
C ARG A 82 2.12 2.39 -19.85
N ILE A 83 1.53 1.42 -19.15
CA ILE A 83 0.10 1.13 -19.17
C ILE A 83 -0.66 1.65 -17.96
N GLY A 84 0.04 2.06 -16.91
CA GLY A 84 -0.62 2.57 -15.71
C GLY A 84 0.33 2.94 -14.59
N SER A 85 -0.25 3.12 -13.41
CA SER A 85 0.48 3.42 -12.17
C SER A 85 -0.17 2.75 -10.97
N TYR A 86 0.64 2.40 -9.99
CA TYR A 86 0.26 1.82 -8.72
C TYR A 86 0.83 2.66 -7.58
N ASN A 87 -0.02 3.15 -6.70
CA ASN A 87 0.36 3.89 -5.51
C ASN A 87 -0.02 3.12 -4.25
N PRO A 88 0.92 2.52 -3.53
CA PRO A 88 0.65 1.79 -2.29
C PRO A 88 0.48 2.69 -1.06
N ASN A 89 0.82 4.00 -1.17
CA ASN A 89 0.81 4.90 -0.01
C ASN A 89 -0.60 5.37 0.38
N THR A 90 -1.58 5.11 -0.46
CA THR A 90 -3.00 5.36 -0.17
C THR A 90 -3.65 4.12 0.42
N ASN A 91 -4.64 4.32 1.28
CA ASN A 91 -5.43 3.21 1.83
C ASN A 91 -6.93 3.45 1.54
N PRO A 92 -7.55 2.63 0.68
CA PRO A 92 -6.97 1.56 -0.13
C PRO A 92 -5.96 2.04 -1.18
N ALA A 93 -5.05 1.15 -1.63
CA ALA A 93 -4.05 1.46 -2.64
C ALA A 93 -4.73 1.90 -3.96
N THR A 94 -4.17 2.94 -4.59
CA THR A 94 -4.74 3.50 -5.82
C THR A 94 -4.06 2.88 -7.04
N VAL A 95 -4.87 2.31 -7.92
CA VAL A 95 -4.45 1.78 -9.22
C VAL A 95 -5.05 2.65 -10.32
N THR A 96 -4.22 3.08 -11.25
CA THR A 96 -4.68 3.72 -12.49
C THR A 96 -4.15 2.90 -13.64
N LEU A 97 -5.04 2.28 -14.42
CA LEU A 97 -4.67 1.36 -15.48
C LEU A 97 -5.43 1.69 -16.77
N ASN A 98 -4.69 1.72 -17.89
CA ASN A 98 -5.32 1.70 -19.21
C ASN A 98 -5.74 0.24 -19.51
N PHE A 99 -7.03 -0.04 -19.34
CA PHE A 99 -7.59 -1.38 -19.45
C PHE A 99 -7.39 -2.00 -20.85
N GLU A 100 -7.63 -1.24 -21.90
CA GLU A 100 -7.53 -1.72 -23.29
C GLU A 100 -6.09 -2.10 -23.64
N ARG A 101 -5.13 -1.25 -23.27
CA ARG A 101 -3.72 -1.52 -23.53
C ARG A 101 -3.21 -2.69 -22.73
N ALA A 102 -3.64 -2.81 -21.46
CA ALA A 102 -3.30 -3.96 -20.63
C ALA A 102 -3.84 -5.27 -21.21
N LEU A 103 -5.10 -5.28 -21.66
CA LEU A 103 -5.74 -6.42 -22.28
C LEU A 103 -5.03 -6.82 -23.59
N TYR A 104 -4.69 -5.84 -24.44
CA TYR A 104 -3.93 -6.07 -25.66
C TYR A 104 -2.62 -6.81 -25.38
N TRP A 105 -1.79 -6.29 -24.46
CA TRP A 105 -0.49 -6.91 -24.16
C TRP A 105 -0.61 -8.30 -23.53
N VAL A 106 -1.61 -8.50 -22.68
CA VAL A 106 -1.89 -9.82 -22.09
C VAL A 106 -2.35 -10.82 -23.16
N ASN A 107 -3.09 -10.38 -24.17
CA ASN A 107 -3.51 -11.21 -25.32
C ASN A 107 -2.34 -11.53 -26.26
N VAL A 108 -1.44 -10.60 -26.50
CA VAL A 108 -0.20 -10.81 -27.29
C VAL A 108 0.77 -11.79 -26.58
N GLY A 109 0.58 -12.02 -25.27
CA GLY A 109 1.37 -12.99 -24.52
C GLY A 109 2.41 -12.38 -23.57
N ALA A 110 2.33 -11.09 -23.28
CA ALA A 110 3.16 -10.48 -22.24
C ALA A 110 2.92 -11.14 -20.88
N GLN A 111 4.01 -11.49 -20.20
CA GLN A 111 3.95 -12.21 -18.93
C GLN A 111 3.94 -11.22 -17.75
N PRO A 112 2.86 -11.14 -16.97
CA PRO A 112 2.84 -10.32 -15.77
C PRO A 112 3.69 -10.95 -14.66
N THR A 113 4.38 -10.12 -13.88
CA THR A 113 4.95 -10.51 -12.59
C THR A 113 3.83 -10.79 -11.58
N ASP A 114 4.09 -11.50 -10.48
CA ASP A 114 3.04 -11.92 -9.54
C ASP A 114 2.28 -10.72 -8.94
N THR A 115 2.97 -9.66 -8.54
CA THR A 115 2.33 -8.43 -8.06
C THR A 115 1.43 -7.79 -9.11
N VAL A 116 1.92 -7.67 -10.36
CA VAL A 116 1.12 -7.11 -11.46
C VAL A 116 -0.05 -8.02 -11.81
N ARG A 117 0.11 -9.34 -11.73
CA ARG A 117 -0.98 -10.29 -11.94
C ARG A 117 -2.13 -10.06 -10.96
N ASN A 118 -1.81 -9.82 -9.68
CA ASN A 118 -2.81 -9.48 -8.68
C ASN A 118 -3.53 -8.17 -9.01
N ILE A 119 -2.79 -7.13 -9.41
CA ILE A 119 -3.35 -5.85 -9.84
C ILE A 119 -4.27 -6.03 -11.06
N LEU A 120 -3.82 -6.74 -12.10
CA LEU A 120 -4.61 -7.03 -13.30
C LEU A 120 -5.85 -7.89 -13.00
N SER A 121 -5.78 -8.76 -12.00
CA SER A 121 -6.92 -9.54 -11.53
C SER A 121 -7.94 -8.66 -10.80
N GLN A 122 -7.50 -7.72 -9.98
CA GLN A 122 -8.37 -6.76 -9.29
C GLN A 122 -9.11 -5.84 -10.25
N GLU A 123 -8.43 -5.40 -11.32
CA GLU A 123 -9.01 -4.57 -12.39
C GLU A 123 -9.85 -5.38 -13.40
N GLY A 124 -9.80 -6.71 -13.35
CA GLY A 124 -10.60 -7.60 -14.21
C GLY A 124 -10.01 -7.89 -15.59
N VAL A 125 -8.79 -7.45 -15.90
CA VAL A 125 -8.14 -7.69 -17.21
C VAL A 125 -7.99 -9.19 -17.51
N LEU A 126 -7.62 -9.97 -16.49
CA LEU A 126 -7.47 -11.43 -16.64
C LEU A 126 -8.82 -12.13 -16.84
N LEU A 127 -9.87 -11.65 -16.19
CA LEU A 127 -11.23 -12.13 -16.38
C LEU A 127 -11.71 -11.88 -17.81
N MET A 128 -11.53 -10.64 -18.31
CA MET A 128 -11.91 -10.29 -19.68
C MET A 128 -11.16 -11.13 -20.72
N LYS A 129 -9.85 -11.34 -20.53
CA LYS A 129 -9.10 -12.28 -21.37
C LYS A 129 -9.70 -13.69 -21.36
N HIS A 130 -10.11 -14.20 -20.19
CA HIS A 130 -10.73 -15.50 -20.07
C HIS A 130 -12.08 -15.57 -20.81
N LEU A 131 -12.92 -14.54 -20.65
CA LEU A 131 -14.20 -14.43 -21.34
C LEU A 131 -14.03 -14.36 -22.86
N GLN A 132 -13.09 -13.53 -23.34
CA GLN A 132 -12.75 -13.48 -24.77
C GLN A 132 -12.25 -14.83 -25.30
N GLY A 133 -11.52 -15.59 -24.49
CA GLY A 133 -11.13 -16.95 -24.81
C GLY A 133 -12.33 -17.91 -24.92
N GLY A 134 -13.37 -17.72 -24.11
CA GLY A 134 -14.63 -18.45 -24.19
C GLY A 134 -15.42 -18.14 -25.47
N VAL A 135 -15.54 -16.87 -25.82
CA VAL A 135 -16.16 -16.44 -27.10
C VAL A 135 -15.44 -17.03 -28.29
N LYS A 136 -14.11 -16.98 -28.34
CA LYS A 136 -13.31 -17.59 -29.41
C LYS A 136 -13.50 -19.10 -29.55
N LYS A 137 -13.84 -19.78 -28.47
CA LYS A 137 -14.15 -21.22 -28.43
C LYS A 137 -15.62 -21.53 -28.71
N GLY A 138 -16.47 -20.52 -28.90
CA GLY A 138 -17.90 -20.68 -29.13
C GLY A 138 -18.73 -21.11 -27.91
N ALA A 139 -18.21 -20.89 -26.69
CA ALA A 139 -18.90 -21.27 -25.47
C ALA A 139 -20.10 -20.35 -25.13
N PHE A 140 -20.01 -19.08 -25.51
CA PHE A 140 -21.06 -18.05 -25.32
C PHE A 140 -20.77 -16.84 -26.20
N ASP A 141 -21.77 -15.98 -26.37
CA ASP A 141 -21.70 -14.78 -27.18
C ASP A 141 -20.93 -13.64 -26.49
N GLU A 142 -20.49 -12.67 -27.30
CA GLU A 142 -19.78 -11.48 -26.81
C GLU A 142 -20.64 -10.64 -25.87
N ALA A 143 -21.94 -10.52 -26.15
CA ALA A 143 -22.90 -9.80 -25.30
C ALA A 143 -23.00 -10.46 -23.91
N GLU A 144 -22.98 -11.78 -23.86
CA GLU A 144 -22.98 -12.50 -22.59
C GLU A 144 -21.66 -12.36 -21.82
N ALA A 145 -20.53 -12.33 -22.53
CA ALA A 145 -19.23 -12.07 -21.94
C ALA A 145 -19.19 -10.68 -21.26
N GLN A 146 -19.71 -9.66 -21.93
CA GLN A 146 -19.81 -8.30 -21.36
C GLN A 146 -20.71 -8.25 -20.14
N ARG A 147 -21.90 -8.86 -20.19
CA ARG A 147 -22.80 -8.93 -19.02
C ARG A 147 -22.13 -9.57 -17.80
N ARG A 148 -21.41 -10.66 -17.99
CA ARG A 148 -20.67 -11.34 -16.90
C ARG A 148 -19.56 -10.48 -16.35
N PHE A 149 -18.87 -9.72 -17.21
CA PHE A 149 -17.82 -8.81 -16.80
C PHE A 149 -18.39 -7.63 -16.01
N ASP A 150 -19.49 -7.02 -16.48
CA ASP A 150 -20.11 -5.88 -15.82
C ASP A 150 -20.70 -6.25 -14.45
N ALA A 151 -21.33 -7.42 -14.35
CA ALA A 151 -21.83 -7.95 -13.08
C ALA A 151 -20.68 -8.12 -12.07
N TRP A 152 -19.58 -8.73 -12.50
CA TRP A 152 -18.40 -8.88 -11.66
C TRP A 152 -17.80 -7.53 -11.26
N LYS A 153 -17.72 -6.58 -12.18
CA LYS A 153 -17.19 -5.24 -11.92
C LYS A 153 -18.04 -4.49 -10.91
N ALA A 154 -19.36 -4.56 -11.01
CA ALA A 154 -20.27 -3.94 -10.06
C ALA A 154 -20.10 -4.54 -8.64
N GLU A 155 -19.98 -5.85 -8.52
CA GLU A 155 -19.73 -6.53 -7.25
C GLU A 155 -18.39 -6.08 -6.63
N LYS A 156 -17.34 -6.00 -7.43
CA LYS A 156 -16.01 -5.54 -6.96
C LYS A 156 -16.01 -4.07 -6.55
N GLN A 157 -16.69 -3.22 -7.29
CA GLN A 157 -16.83 -1.80 -6.93
C GLN A 157 -17.58 -1.64 -5.61
N ALA A 158 -18.70 -2.33 -5.44
CA ALA A 158 -19.45 -2.32 -4.18
C ALA A 158 -18.59 -2.75 -2.99
N ALA A 159 -17.77 -3.80 -3.14
CA ALA A 159 -16.87 -4.25 -2.10
C ALA A 159 -15.77 -3.20 -1.76
N VAL A 160 -15.22 -2.53 -2.77
CA VAL A 160 -14.22 -1.47 -2.57
C VAL A 160 -14.84 -0.25 -1.90
N ASP A 161 -16.05 0.14 -2.30
CA ASP A 161 -16.76 1.28 -1.71
C ASP A 161 -17.17 0.99 -0.27
N ALA A 162 -17.61 -0.24 0.05
CA ALA A 162 -17.86 -0.68 1.43
C ALA A 162 -16.59 -0.63 2.30
N GLN A 163 -15.43 -0.97 1.75
CA GLN A 163 -14.17 -0.80 2.45
C GLN A 163 -13.80 0.67 2.68
N ARG A 164 -14.02 1.53 1.69
CA ARG A 164 -13.77 2.98 1.81
C ARG A 164 -14.64 3.63 2.88
N THR A 165 -15.94 3.32 2.88
CA THR A 165 -16.87 3.83 3.90
C THR A 165 -16.47 3.35 5.30
N SER A 166 -16.20 2.06 5.49
CA SER A 166 -15.76 1.53 6.77
C SER A 166 -14.44 2.16 7.29
N MET A 167 -13.54 2.50 6.37
CA MET A 167 -12.30 3.22 6.70
C MET A 167 -12.55 4.69 7.05
N ALA A 168 -13.48 5.36 6.38
CA ALA A 168 -13.89 6.73 6.69
C ALA A 168 -14.54 6.79 8.08
N ASP A 169 -15.48 5.89 8.37
CA ASP A 169 -16.16 5.80 9.67
C ASP A 169 -15.17 5.58 10.82
N LYS A 170 -14.20 4.66 10.63
CA LYS A 170 -13.15 4.43 11.62
C LYS A 170 -12.27 5.66 11.86
N ARG A 171 -11.97 6.43 10.80
CA ARG A 171 -11.19 7.68 10.92
C ARG A 171 -11.98 8.76 11.68
N GLU A 172 -13.27 8.88 11.38
CA GLU A 172 -14.13 9.82 12.08
C GLU A 172 -14.30 9.47 13.55
N LEU A 173 -14.50 8.19 13.89
CA LEU A 173 -14.57 7.74 15.27
C LEU A 173 -13.27 8.05 16.01
N ALA A 174 -12.13 7.70 15.45
CA ALA A 174 -10.83 7.98 16.05
C ALA A 174 -10.56 9.51 16.17
N ALA A 175 -11.02 10.31 15.22
CA ALA A 175 -10.93 11.77 15.31
C ALA A 175 -11.81 12.34 16.44
N LYS A 176 -13.04 11.84 16.58
CA LYS A 176 -13.96 12.23 17.66
C LYS A 176 -13.40 11.85 19.04
N GLU A 177 -12.84 10.66 19.18
CA GLU A 177 -12.19 10.20 20.41
C GLU A 177 -11.00 11.09 20.78
N ARG A 178 -10.13 11.41 19.83
CA ARG A 178 -9.00 12.31 20.05
C ARG A 178 -9.45 13.72 20.46
N LEU A 179 -10.46 14.27 19.79
CA LEU A 179 -11.02 15.56 20.17
C LEU A 179 -11.62 15.55 21.58
N ALA A 180 -12.32 14.49 21.94
CA ALA A 180 -12.86 14.34 23.29
C ALA A 180 -11.74 14.26 24.34
N GLU A 181 -10.68 13.50 24.09
CA GLU A 181 -9.51 13.44 24.96
C GLU A 181 -8.79 14.78 25.08
N GLU A 182 -8.63 15.49 23.97
CA GLU A 182 -7.99 16.82 23.95
C GLU A 182 -8.84 17.83 24.74
N GLN A 183 -10.16 17.80 24.59
CA GLN A 183 -11.07 18.64 25.34
C GLN A 183 -11.01 18.33 26.83
N ALA A 184 -10.97 17.05 27.23
CA ALA A 184 -10.82 16.64 28.60
C ALA A 184 -9.48 17.12 29.22
N LYS A 185 -8.39 16.94 28.49
CA LYS A 185 -7.06 17.43 28.88
C LYS A 185 -7.01 18.95 28.99
N ASN A 186 -7.66 19.67 28.09
CA ASN A 186 -7.72 21.13 28.11
C ASN A 186 -8.58 21.64 29.26
N LYS A 187 -9.71 21.01 29.57
CA LYS A 187 -10.52 21.34 30.73
C LYS A 187 -9.73 21.13 32.03
N ALA A 188 -9.06 20.00 32.21
CA ALA A 188 -8.22 19.74 33.35
C ALA A 188 -7.08 20.75 33.51
N LYS A 189 -6.43 21.13 32.40
CA LYS A 189 -5.41 22.18 32.41
C LYS A 189 -5.99 23.55 32.77
N ALA A 190 -7.16 23.88 32.23
CA ALA A 190 -7.83 25.14 32.55
C ALA A 190 -8.19 25.25 34.01
N GLU A 191 -8.66 24.17 34.64
CA GLU A 191 -8.95 24.12 36.10
C GLU A 191 -7.66 24.34 36.94
N ILE A 192 -6.56 23.68 36.54
CA ILE A 192 -5.28 23.86 37.26
C ILE A 192 -4.79 25.31 37.11
N VAL A 193 -4.90 25.89 35.91
CA VAL A 193 -4.50 27.28 35.66
C VAL A 193 -5.43 28.24 36.41
N ALA A 194 -6.74 27.96 36.48
CA ALA A 194 -7.69 28.77 37.24
C ALA A 194 -7.35 28.75 38.75
N LYS A 195 -7.08 27.56 39.31
CA LYS A 195 -6.66 27.42 40.72
C LYS A 195 -5.37 28.20 41.00
N LYS A 196 -4.33 28.05 40.17
CA LYS A 196 -3.08 28.81 40.31
C LYS A 196 -3.27 30.32 40.20
N LYS A 197 -4.14 30.76 39.29
CA LYS A 197 -4.46 32.20 39.16
C LYS A 197 -5.20 32.71 40.41
N ALA A 198 -6.11 31.92 40.96
CA ALA A 198 -6.81 32.28 42.20
C ALA A 198 -5.84 32.34 43.39
N GLU A 199 -4.92 31.41 43.53
CA GLU A 199 -3.87 31.41 44.55
C GLU A 199 -2.95 32.63 44.41
N ILE A 200 -2.51 32.95 43.18
CA ILE A 200 -1.67 34.13 42.94
C ILE A 200 -2.45 35.42 43.21
N ALA A 201 -3.74 35.49 42.88
CA ALA A 201 -4.57 36.64 43.18
C ALA A 201 -4.82 36.82 44.68
N ALA A 202 -5.04 35.71 45.41
CA ALA A 202 -5.16 35.73 46.85
C ALA A 202 -3.85 36.17 47.52
N ALA A 203 -2.72 35.64 47.12
CA ALA A 203 -1.42 36.04 47.63
C ALA A 203 -1.07 37.51 47.30
N LYS A 204 -1.50 38.04 46.16
CA LYS A 204 -1.36 39.46 45.84
C LYS A 204 -2.26 40.33 46.73
N ALA A 205 -3.50 39.93 46.95
CA ALA A 205 -4.43 40.63 47.78
C ALA A 205 -3.93 40.68 49.26
N GLU A 206 -3.39 39.56 49.75
CA GLU A 206 -2.76 39.53 51.09
C GLU A 206 -1.51 40.43 51.15
N ALA A 207 -0.68 40.44 50.12
CA ALA A 207 0.51 41.32 50.08
C ALA A 207 0.12 42.80 49.98
N GLU A 208 -0.92 43.14 49.21
CA GLU A 208 -1.46 44.52 49.16
C GLU A 208 -2.11 44.92 50.45
N ALA A 209 -2.85 44.02 51.13
CA ALA A 209 -3.42 44.28 52.46
C ALA A 209 -2.32 44.47 53.50
N ALA A 210 -1.26 43.67 53.45
CA ALA A 210 -0.12 43.80 54.35
C ALA A 210 0.66 45.12 54.12
N ALA A 211 0.82 45.52 52.85
CA ALA A 211 1.43 46.81 52.51
C ALA A 211 0.60 48.01 52.97
N ALA A 212 -0.74 47.93 52.77
CA ALA A 212 -1.66 48.98 53.26
C ALA A 212 -1.70 49.07 54.77
N ALA A 213 -1.58 47.91 55.47
CA ALA A 213 -1.48 47.88 56.94
C ALA A 213 -0.13 48.43 57.48
N ALA A 214 0.94 48.32 56.65
CA ALA A 214 2.25 48.89 57.00
C ALA A 214 2.34 50.39 56.74
N GLU A 215 1.55 50.93 55.83
CA GLU A 215 1.51 52.36 55.46
C GLU A 215 0.59 53.17 56.41
N ALA A 216 -0.37 52.53 57.06
CA ALA A 216 -1.27 53.18 58.03
C ALA A 216 -0.59 53.76 59.27
N PRO A 217 0.48 53.17 59.90
CA PRO A 217 1.15 53.80 61.01
C PRO A 217 2.08 54.98 60.59
N ALA A 218 2.53 55.08 59.39
CA ALA A 218 3.41 56.18 58.91
C ALA A 218 2.60 57.45 58.63
N ALA A 219 1.35 57.36 58.22
CA ALA A 219 0.49 58.51 57.95
C ALA A 219 -0.03 59.12 59.29
N GLU A 220 -0.17 58.37 60.41
CA GLU A 220 -0.51 58.89 61.72
C GLU A 220 0.67 59.60 62.38
N GLU A 221 1.93 59.20 62.07
CA GLU A 221 3.12 59.86 62.62
C GLU A 221 3.43 61.21 61.92
N GLU A 222 3.15 61.34 60.60
CA GLU A 222 3.26 62.62 59.89
C GLU A 222 2.17 63.63 60.29
N ALA A 223 0.95 63.18 60.55
CA ALA A 223 -0.14 64.02 61.03
C ALA A 223 0.07 64.51 62.47
N ALA A 224 0.80 63.77 63.26
CA ALA A 224 1.16 64.17 64.67
C ALA A 224 2.35 65.17 64.68
N ALA A 225 3.23 65.19 63.65
CA ALA A 225 4.35 66.12 63.60
C ALA A 225 3.93 67.51 63.05
N GLU A 226 2.88 67.63 62.28
CA GLU A 226 2.42 68.89 61.67
C GLU A 226 1.55 69.71 62.63
N THR A 227 1.07 69.12 63.75
CA THR A 227 0.27 69.83 64.79
C THR A 227 1.12 70.42 65.87
N ALA A 228 2.46 70.23 65.87
CA ALA A 228 3.34 70.71 66.96
C ALA A 228 4.12 72.00 66.64
N GLU A 229 3.99 72.56 65.43
CA GLU A 229 4.70 73.81 65.05
C GLU A 229 3.70 74.88 64.58
N ALA A 230 3.11 75.58 65.58
CA ALA A 230 2.51 76.90 65.34
C ALA A 230 3.04 77.88 66.34
N PRO A 231 3.49 79.02 65.86
CA PRO A 231 4.39 79.92 66.54
C PRO A 231 3.62 80.96 67.37
N ALA A 232 4.25 81.27 68.44
CA ALA A 232 4.05 82.61 69.06
C ALA A 232 4.96 83.60 68.41
N ALA A 233 4.41 84.73 67.93
CA ALA A 233 5.00 86.07 68.02
C ALA A 233 4.17 87.02 67.14
N GLU A 234 3.63 87.98 67.82
CA GLU A 234 3.42 89.41 67.60
C GLU A 234 3.11 89.87 66.20
#